data_8ebdf6fce37577ba0fa0116700571e30
#
_entry.id   8ebdf6fce37577ba0fa0116700571e30
#
_cell.length_a   1.000
_cell.length_b   1.000
_cell.length_c   1.000
_cell.angle_alpha   90.00
_cell.angle_beta   90.00
_cell.angle_gamma   90.00
#
_symmetry.space_group_name_H-M   'P 1'
#
loop_
_entity.id
_entity.type
_entity.pdbx_description
1 polymer ?
#
loop_
_entity_poly.entity_id
_entity_poly.type
_entity_poly.pdbx_seq_one_letter_code
_entity_poly.pdbx_strand_id
1 'polypeptide(L)' 'VIEFKVSSYCSIGSCVEVGVLPGGGVAVRDSKNREQGPLVFTSEEWAAFVAGVKNGEFDPA' A
#
# COMPACT_ATOMS: atom_id res chain seq x y z
N VAL A 1 3.20 -10.56 -13.44
CA VAL A 1 3.85 -10.52 -12.13
C VAL A 1 3.70 -9.13 -11.54
N ILE A 2 3.22 -9.08 -10.30
CA ILE A 2 3.00 -7.81 -9.62
C ILE A 2 4.28 -7.44 -8.87
N GLU A 3 4.75 -6.22 -9.11
CA GLU A 3 5.93 -5.70 -8.45
C GLU A 3 5.51 -4.88 -7.24
N PHE A 4 5.86 -5.34 -6.05
CA PHE A 4 5.54 -4.63 -4.81
C PHE A 4 6.67 -3.69 -4.44
N LYS A 5 6.30 -2.51 -3.97
CA LYS A 5 7.25 -1.49 -3.53
C LYS A 5 6.99 -1.15 -2.07
N VAL A 6 8.03 -0.73 -1.39
CA VAL A 6 7.94 -0.26 0.00
C VAL A 6 8.44 1.18 0.07
N SER A 7 8.05 1.86 1.14
CA SER A 7 8.54 3.20 1.39
C SER A 7 10.05 3.20 1.63
N SER A 8 10.75 4.21 1.12
CA SER A 8 12.17 4.38 1.40
C SER A 8 12.46 4.65 2.88
N TYR A 9 11.43 5.02 3.64
CA TYR A 9 11.55 5.21 5.09
C TYR A 9 11.40 3.91 5.87
N CYS A 10 11.07 2.82 5.19
CA CYS A 10 10.83 1.55 5.86
C CYS A 10 12.15 0.91 6.29
N SER A 11 12.18 0.43 7.54
CA SER A 11 13.32 -0.34 8.01
C SER A 11 13.07 -1.83 7.75
N ILE A 12 14.09 -2.64 7.97
CA ILE A 12 14.07 -4.06 7.65
C ILE A 12 12.98 -4.77 8.45
N GLY A 13 12.18 -5.57 7.77
CA GLY A 13 11.35 -6.59 8.38
C GLY A 13 9.89 -6.24 8.63
N SER A 14 9.48 -4.99 8.58
CA SER A 14 8.12 -4.59 8.95
C SER A 14 7.63 -3.47 8.07
N CYS A 15 7.21 -3.81 6.85
CA CYS A 15 6.86 -2.80 5.86
C CYS A 15 5.49 -3.06 5.26
N VAL A 16 4.82 -1.97 4.90
CA VAL A 16 3.64 -2.06 4.04
C VAL A 16 4.15 -2.10 2.59
N GLU A 17 3.66 -3.06 1.84
CA GLU A 17 4.04 -3.25 0.44
C GLU A 17 2.87 -2.90 -0.45
N VAL A 18 3.15 -2.18 -1.53
CA VAL A 18 2.13 -1.68 -2.46
C VAL A 18 2.49 -2.12 -3.88
N GLY A 19 1.54 -2.74 -4.57
CA GLY A 19 1.72 -3.15 -5.95
C GLY A 19 0.59 -2.65 -6.82
N VAL A 20 0.91 -2.24 -8.05
CA VAL A 20 -0.10 -1.81 -9.01
C VAL A 20 -0.51 -3.01 -9.83
N LEU A 21 -1.81 -3.25 -9.91
CA LEU A 21 -2.37 -4.38 -10.64
C LEU A 21 -2.61 -4.03 -12.10
N PRO A 22 -2.61 -5.04 -12.99
CA PRO A 22 -3.09 -4.81 -14.36
C PRO A 22 -4.50 -4.22 -14.29
N GLY A 23 -4.75 -3.17 -15.06
CA GLY A 23 -6.05 -2.51 -15.04
C GLY A 23 -6.17 -1.35 -14.07
N GLY A 24 -5.15 -1.09 -13.26
CA GLY A 24 -5.07 0.12 -12.43
C GLY A 24 -5.43 -0.04 -10.97
N GLY A 25 -5.91 -1.20 -10.54
CA GLY A 25 -6.14 -1.45 -9.12
C GLY A 25 -4.84 -1.51 -8.35
N VAL A 26 -4.93 -1.48 -7.03
CA VAL A 26 -3.76 -1.45 -6.16
C VAL A 26 -3.90 -2.54 -5.10
N ALA A 27 -2.83 -3.31 -4.90
CA ALA A 27 -2.77 -4.31 -3.85
C ALA A 27 -1.86 -3.81 -2.74
N VAL A 28 -2.30 -3.98 -1.49
CA VAL A 28 -1.54 -3.56 -0.30
C VAL A 28 -1.42 -4.76 0.62
N ARG A 29 -0.21 -5.04 1.07
CA ARG A 29 0.00 -6.16 1.99
C ARG A 29 1.04 -5.81 3.03
N ASP A 30 1.02 -6.59 4.11
CA ASP A 30 1.98 -6.48 5.21
C ASP A 30 3.12 -7.47 4.93
N SER A 31 4.35 -6.97 4.88
CA SER A 31 5.51 -7.82 4.62
C SER A 31 5.73 -8.86 5.73
N LYS A 32 5.20 -8.61 6.93
CA LYS A 32 5.30 -9.54 8.04
C LYS A 32 4.35 -10.72 7.88
N ASN A 33 3.33 -10.60 7.07
CA ASN A 33 2.28 -11.61 6.98
C ASN A 33 1.77 -11.75 5.55
N ARG A 34 2.67 -12.13 4.66
CA ARG A 34 2.35 -12.28 3.23
C ARG A 34 1.35 -13.40 2.97
N GLU A 35 1.26 -14.35 3.89
CA GLU A 35 0.33 -15.49 3.76
C GLU A 35 -1.13 -15.06 3.81
N GLN A 36 -1.41 -13.95 4.45
CA GLN A 36 -2.77 -13.41 4.53
C GLN A 36 -3.28 -12.92 3.18
N GLY A 37 -2.37 -12.65 2.26
CA GLY A 37 -2.71 -12.09 0.97
C GLY A 37 -2.96 -10.60 1.05
N PRO A 38 -2.98 -9.92 -0.09
CA PRO A 38 -3.14 -8.47 -0.11
C PRO A 38 -4.60 -8.04 -0.03
N LEU A 39 -4.81 -6.82 0.46
CA LEU A 39 -6.06 -6.12 0.27
C LEU A 39 -6.00 -5.43 -1.10
N VAL A 40 -7.11 -5.46 -1.82
CA VAL A 40 -7.14 -4.90 -3.17
C VAL A 40 -8.12 -3.73 -3.21
N PHE A 41 -7.68 -2.64 -3.80
CA PHE A 41 -8.44 -1.40 -3.89
C PHE A 41 -8.55 -0.94 -5.34
N THR A 42 -9.61 -0.21 -5.65
CA THR A 42 -9.72 0.42 -6.97
C THR A 42 -8.75 1.59 -7.06
N SER A 43 -8.49 2.03 -8.29
CA SER A 43 -7.62 3.18 -8.50
C SER A 43 -8.19 4.44 -7.85
N GLU A 44 -9.52 4.59 -7.85
CA GLU A 44 -10.18 5.73 -7.21
C GLU A 44 -10.03 5.70 -5.70
N GLU A 45 -10.23 4.54 -5.10
CA GLU A 45 -10.04 4.37 -3.65
C GLU A 45 -8.60 4.69 -3.25
N TRP A 46 -7.65 4.20 -4.04
CA TRP A 46 -6.25 4.42 -3.76
C TRP A 46 -5.87 5.90 -3.90
N ALA A 47 -6.36 6.57 -4.95
CA ALA A 47 -6.08 7.99 -5.14
C ALA A 47 -6.61 8.82 -3.97
N ALA A 48 -7.81 8.52 -3.50
CA ALA A 48 -8.38 9.23 -2.36
C ALA A 48 -7.57 8.99 -1.09
N PHE A 49 -7.14 7.75 -0.88
CA PHE A 49 -6.31 7.41 0.29
C PHE A 49 -4.99 8.16 0.26
N VAL A 50 -4.31 8.16 -0.88
CA VAL A 50 -3.01 8.85 -1.02
C VAL A 50 -3.17 10.34 -0.78
N ALA A 51 -4.23 10.94 -1.30
CA ALA A 51 -4.50 12.36 -1.08
C ALA A 51 -4.68 12.65 0.42
N GLY A 52 -5.41 11.79 1.13
CA GLY A 52 -5.59 11.94 2.56
C GLY A 52 -4.28 11.79 3.34
N VAL A 53 -3.46 10.84 2.93
CA VAL A 53 -2.14 10.65 3.55
C VAL A 53 -1.28 11.91 3.37
N LYS A 54 -1.24 12.46 2.18
CA LYS A 54 -0.46 13.66 1.90
C LYS A 54 -0.96 14.87 2.68
N ASN A 55 -2.25 14.88 3.00
CA ASN A 55 -2.86 15.94 3.78
C ASN A 55 -2.78 15.71 5.30
N GLY A 56 -2.09 14.67 5.74
CA GLY A 56 -1.87 14.37 7.14
C GLY A 56 -3.09 13.82 7.88
N GLU A 57 -4.13 13.40 7.15
CA GLU A 57 -5.39 12.99 7.78
C GLU A 57 -5.29 11.69 8.56
N PHE A 58 -4.32 10.86 8.22
CA PHE A 58 -4.14 9.56 8.86
C PHE A 58 -2.91 9.49 9.74
N ASP A 59 -2.30 10.62 10.03
CA ASP A 59 -1.14 10.62 10.91
C ASP A 59 -1.59 10.30 12.33
N PRO A 60 -0.97 9.31 12.98
CA PRO A 60 -1.30 9.02 14.37
C PRO A 60 -0.77 10.16 15.24
N ALA A 61 -1.67 10.75 15.96
CA ALA A 61 -1.45 11.83 16.93
C ALA A 61 -0.15 12.62 16.79
#